data_6293354e96369e45408eedfa6b19fccb
#
_entry.id   6293354e96369e45408eedfa6b19fccb
#
_cell.length_a   1.000
_cell.length_b   1.000
_cell.length_c   1.000
_cell.angle_alpha   90.00
_cell.angle_beta   90.00
_cell.angle_gamma   90.00
#
_symmetry.space_group_name_H-M   'P 1'
#
loop_
_entity.id
_entity.type
_entity.pdbx_description
1 polymer ?
#
loop_
_entity_poly.entity_id
_entity_poly.type
_entity_poly.pdbx_seq_one_letter_code
_entity_poly.pdbx_strand_id
1 'polypeptide(L)'
;MLQTMRQSTQSTAAKVIIGLIVLSFAAFGLETLLPGGAGTSVAEVNGEEITPFALQEAITQQKRQLISILGDDIDPALLDDERLRPRALDSLVQRALLLQKTAALQLVASGAQVSQSITSIEAFQFNGEFSPDAYKSVLANAGYTLERFRRAQADDIVLA
;
A
#
# COMPACT_ATOMS: atom_id res chain seq x y z
N MET A 1 48.11 -27.90 -3.72
CA MET A 1 47.63 -26.90 -2.77
C MET A 1 46.16 -26.52 -2.89
N LEU A 2 45.40 -26.95 -3.90
CA LEU A 2 43.95 -26.61 -4.06
C LEU A 2 42.98 -27.60 -3.40
N GLN A 3 43.47 -28.80 -2.97
CA GLN A 3 42.61 -29.80 -2.33
C GLN A 3 42.38 -29.56 -0.84
N THR A 4 43.25 -28.81 -0.17
CA THR A 4 43.15 -28.53 1.27
C THR A 4 42.08 -27.46 1.59
N MET A 5 41.72 -26.61 0.63
CA MET A 5 40.69 -25.60 0.82
C MET A 5 39.25 -26.20 0.72
N ARG A 6 39.09 -27.34 0.04
CA ARG A 6 37.79 -28.01 -0.11
C ARG A 6 37.36 -28.81 1.13
N GLN A 7 38.29 -29.20 1.99
CA GLN A 7 38.01 -29.95 3.22
C GLN A 7 37.68 -29.03 4.42
N SER A 8 38.06 -27.75 4.37
CA SER A 8 37.78 -26.79 5.44
C SER A 8 36.30 -26.38 5.50
N THR A 9 35.57 -26.49 4.37
CA THR A 9 34.15 -26.12 4.32
C THR A 9 33.23 -27.22 4.90
N GLN A 10 33.76 -28.40 5.20
CA GLN A 10 33.00 -29.51 5.82
C GLN A 10 33.23 -29.64 7.32
N SER A 11 33.99 -28.75 7.94
CA SER A 11 34.20 -28.80 9.37
C SER A 11 32.91 -28.48 10.11
N THR A 12 32.64 -29.17 11.20
CA THR A 12 31.47 -28.95 12.05
C THR A 12 31.35 -27.49 12.48
N ALA A 13 32.49 -26.81 12.66
CA ALA A 13 32.54 -25.40 12.98
C ALA A 13 31.99 -24.50 11.83
N ALA A 14 32.32 -24.81 10.57
CA ALA A 14 31.80 -24.07 9.42
C ALA A 14 30.27 -24.25 9.30
N LYS A 15 29.76 -25.45 9.52
CA LYS A 15 28.30 -25.72 9.52
C LYS A 15 27.58 -24.99 10.64
N VAL A 16 28.16 -24.90 11.83
CA VAL A 16 27.61 -24.14 12.97
C VAL A 16 27.61 -22.64 12.65
N ILE A 17 28.67 -22.09 12.09
CA ILE A 17 28.75 -20.66 11.71
C ILE A 17 27.71 -20.35 10.63
N ILE A 18 27.61 -21.17 9.58
CA ILE A 18 26.61 -20.99 8.52
C ILE A 18 25.20 -21.11 9.09
N GLY A 19 24.95 -22.09 9.97
CA GLY A 19 23.66 -22.24 10.65
C GLY A 19 23.28 -21.01 11.49
N LEU A 20 24.25 -20.43 12.17
CA LEU A 20 24.05 -19.23 13.00
C LEU A 20 23.79 -17.98 12.14
N ILE A 21 24.49 -17.86 11.00
CA ILE A 21 24.24 -16.80 10.02
C ILE A 21 22.85 -16.95 9.40
N VAL A 22 22.48 -18.16 8.96
CA VAL A 22 21.13 -18.43 8.40
C VAL A 22 20.05 -18.16 9.44
N LEU A 23 20.26 -18.55 10.69
CA LEU A 23 19.32 -18.27 11.78
C LEU A 23 19.16 -16.77 12.04
N SER A 24 20.26 -16.02 12.01
CA SER A 24 20.23 -14.56 12.14
C SER A 24 19.49 -13.91 10.97
N PHE A 25 19.75 -14.33 9.73
CA PHE A 25 19.02 -13.83 8.57
C PHE A 25 17.54 -14.26 8.56
N ALA A 26 17.22 -15.47 9.06
CA ALA A 26 15.83 -15.91 9.21
C ALA A 26 15.08 -15.08 10.25
N ALA A 27 15.71 -14.72 11.36
CA ALA A 27 15.13 -13.85 12.38
C ALA A 27 14.89 -12.42 11.87
N PHE A 28 15.84 -11.84 11.12
CA PHE A 28 15.69 -10.51 10.51
C PHE A 28 14.84 -10.52 9.22
N GLY A 29 14.85 -11.61 8.46
CA GLY A 29 14.12 -11.72 7.19
C GLY A 29 12.62 -11.97 7.36
N LEU A 30 12.18 -12.55 8.48
CA LEU A 30 10.77 -12.78 8.77
C LEU A 30 10.02 -11.46 9.07
N GLU A 31 10.66 -10.47 9.65
CA GLU A 31 10.03 -9.16 9.90
C GLU A 31 9.67 -8.41 8.61
N THR A 32 10.45 -8.60 7.53
CA THR A 32 10.20 -7.96 6.24
C THR A 32 9.18 -8.70 5.37
N LEU A 33 8.90 -9.97 5.67
CA LEU A 33 7.95 -10.81 4.92
C LEU A 33 6.56 -10.87 5.54
N LEU A 34 6.41 -10.48 6.80
CA LEU A 34 5.11 -10.29 7.43
C LEU A 34 4.59 -8.90 7.03
N PRO A 35 3.48 -8.80 6.29
CA PRO A 35 2.78 -7.52 6.11
C PRO A 35 2.22 -7.12 7.48
N GLY A 36 2.95 -6.27 8.20
CA GLY A 36 2.66 -5.87 9.58
C GLY A 36 3.89 -5.97 10.48
N GLY A 37 5.11 -5.66 9.97
CA GLY A 37 6.33 -5.60 10.78
C GLY A 37 6.11 -4.73 12.01
N ALA A 38 6.20 -5.34 13.18
CA ALA A 38 6.03 -4.72 14.48
C ALA A 38 6.87 -3.42 14.57
N GLY A 39 6.22 -2.26 14.60
CA GLY A 39 6.86 -1.04 15.02
C GLY A 39 6.81 0.17 14.09
N THR A 40 6.11 0.14 12.96
CA THR A 40 6.02 1.30 12.04
C THR A 40 4.62 1.75 11.70
N SER A 41 3.59 1.33 12.45
CA SER A 41 2.25 1.90 12.28
C SER A 41 2.20 3.32 12.88
N VAL A 42 1.54 4.23 12.19
CA VAL A 42 1.32 5.60 12.68
C VAL A 42 0.07 5.69 13.55
N ALA A 43 -0.84 4.74 13.41
CA ALA A 43 -2.02 4.57 14.23
C ALA A 43 -2.58 3.14 14.08
N GLU A 44 -3.44 2.73 15.00
CA GLU A 44 -4.17 1.47 14.96
C GLU A 44 -5.65 1.72 15.23
N VAL A 45 -6.52 1.09 14.45
CA VAL A 45 -7.98 1.22 14.55
C VAL A 45 -8.58 -0.17 14.70
N ASN A 46 -8.97 -0.55 15.93
CA ASN A 46 -9.53 -1.87 16.24
C ASN A 46 -8.69 -3.06 15.73
N GLY A 47 -7.36 -2.98 15.82
CA GLY A 47 -6.44 -4.00 15.36
C GLY A 47 -5.99 -3.86 13.89
N GLU A 48 -6.51 -2.88 13.17
CA GLU A 48 -6.07 -2.55 11.81
C GLU A 48 -5.03 -1.43 11.87
N GLU A 49 -3.85 -1.70 11.30
CA GLU A 49 -2.73 -0.75 11.32
C GLU A 49 -2.82 0.25 10.16
N ILE A 50 -2.66 1.54 10.48
CA ILE A 50 -2.44 2.60 9.50
C ILE A 50 -0.94 2.75 9.31
N THR A 51 -0.47 2.41 8.13
CA THR A 51 0.96 2.45 7.82
C THR A 51 1.44 3.87 7.50
N PRO A 52 2.75 4.19 7.69
CA PRO A 52 3.33 5.45 7.25
C PRO A 52 3.15 5.70 5.75
N PHE A 53 3.18 4.64 4.96
CA PHE A 53 2.95 4.71 3.51
C PHE A 53 1.53 5.18 3.20
N ALA A 54 0.50 4.61 3.84
CA ALA A 54 -0.89 5.03 3.67
C ALA A 54 -1.09 6.50 4.07
N LEU A 55 -0.45 6.93 5.16
CA LEU A 55 -0.50 8.33 5.59
C LEU A 55 0.14 9.26 4.56
N GLN A 56 1.31 8.92 4.03
CA GLN A 56 1.97 9.73 3.02
C GLN A 56 1.17 9.80 1.70
N GLU A 57 0.53 8.71 1.31
CA GLU A 57 -0.38 8.68 0.16
C GLU A 57 -1.59 9.60 0.38
N ALA A 58 -2.20 9.56 1.57
CA ALA A 58 -3.31 10.43 1.93
C ALA A 58 -2.92 11.92 1.95
N ILE A 59 -1.75 12.26 2.48
CA ILE A 59 -1.20 13.63 2.43
C ILE A 59 -1.03 14.07 0.97
N THR A 60 -0.43 13.23 0.13
CA THR A 60 -0.22 13.54 -1.28
C THR A 60 -1.54 13.74 -2.03
N GLN A 61 -2.55 12.95 -1.71
CA GLN A 61 -3.89 13.12 -2.29
C GLN A 61 -4.56 14.42 -1.84
N GLN A 62 -4.45 14.79 -0.57
CA GLN A 62 -4.96 16.08 -0.07
C GLN A 62 -4.26 17.27 -0.74
N LYS A 63 -2.94 17.20 -0.94
CA LYS A 63 -2.20 18.24 -1.68
C LYS A 63 -2.75 18.40 -3.10
N ARG A 64 -2.91 17.30 -3.82
CA ARG A 64 -3.46 17.34 -5.19
C ARG A 64 -4.86 17.93 -5.21
N GLN A 65 -5.70 17.60 -4.24
CA GLN A 65 -7.04 18.15 -4.12
C GLN A 65 -7.01 19.64 -3.83
N LEU A 66 -6.16 20.11 -2.93
CA LEU A 66 -6.00 21.53 -2.64
C LEU A 66 -5.52 22.31 -3.89
N ILE A 67 -4.55 21.79 -4.61
CA ILE A 67 -4.05 22.38 -5.85
C ILE A 67 -5.16 22.44 -6.92
N SER A 68 -5.97 21.37 -7.05
CA SER A 68 -7.06 21.34 -8.03
C SER A 68 -8.19 22.33 -7.73
N ILE A 69 -8.41 22.66 -6.45
CA ILE A 69 -9.47 23.60 -6.01
C ILE A 69 -8.97 25.05 -6.04
N LEU A 70 -7.76 25.30 -5.59
CA LEU A 70 -7.21 26.65 -5.37
C LEU A 70 -6.34 27.15 -6.54
N GLY A 71 -5.96 26.25 -7.46
CA GLY A 71 -5.10 26.59 -8.61
C GLY A 71 -3.63 26.77 -8.24
N ASP A 72 -2.86 27.36 -9.16
CA ASP A 72 -1.41 27.51 -9.04
C ASP A 72 -0.95 28.60 -8.04
N ASP A 73 -1.86 29.50 -7.64
CA ASP A 73 -1.58 30.60 -6.69
C ASP A 73 -1.72 30.19 -5.21
N ILE A 74 -1.72 28.88 -4.92
CA ILE A 74 -1.84 28.38 -3.55
C ILE A 74 -0.61 28.74 -2.71
N ASP A 75 -0.85 29.24 -1.48
CA ASP A 75 0.22 29.45 -0.50
C ASP A 75 0.93 28.12 -0.19
N PRO A 76 2.25 28.00 -0.46
CA PRO A 76 3.02 26.79 -0.17
C PRO A 76 2.89 26.30 1.27
N ALA A 77 2.64 27.20 2.23
CA ALA A 77 2.44 26.85 3.63
C ALA A 77 1.18 25.99 3.86
N LEU A 78 0.19 26.03 2.95
CA LEU A 78 -1.00 25.16 3.01
C LEU A 78 -0.71 23.74 2.51
N LEU A 79 0.39 23.54 1.80
CA LEU A 79 0.84 22.24 1.26
C LEU A 79 1.89 21.55 2.16
N ASP A 80 2.14 22.13 3.34
CA ASP A 80 3.09 21.53 4.30
C ASP A 80 2.58 20.20 4.84
N ASP A 81 3.43 19.19 4.78
CA ASP A 81 3.13 17.82 5.24
C ASP A 81 2.73 17.81 6.71
N GLU A 82 3.40 18.56 7.57
CA GLU A 82 3.09 18.60 9.01
C GLU A 82 1.69 19.14 9.26
N ARG A 83 1.26 20.12 8.50
CA ARG A 83 -0.08 20.70 8.60
C ARG A 83 -1.18 19.78 8.08
N LEU A 84 -0.90 19.04 7.04
CA LEU A 84 -1.85 18.10 6.41
C LEU A 84 -1.93 16.77 7.16
N ARG A 85 -0.86 16.37 7.85
CA ARG A 85 -0.75 15.09 8.56
C ARG A 85 -1.92 14.79 9.50
N PRO A 86 -2.34 15.68 10.41
CA PRO A 86 -3.45 15.39 11.34
C PRO A 86 -4.76 15.11 10.59
N ARG A 87 -5.08 15.92 9.59
CA ARG A 87 -6.29 15.76 8.78
C ARG A 87 -6.25 14.50 7.93
N ALA A 88 -5.09 14.17 7.35
CA ALA A 88 -4.90 12.95 6.58
C ALA A 88 -5.06 11.70 7.47
N LEU A 89 -4.49 11.73 8.68
CA LEU A 89 -4.64 10.64 9.64
C LEU A 89 -6.09 10.46 10.08
N ASP A 90 -6.78 11.54 10.43
CA ASP A 90 -8.20 11.50 10.81
C ASP A 90 -9.07 10.92 9.69
N SER A 91 -8.83 11.32 8.44
CA SER A 91 -9.50 10.75 7.27
C SER A 91 -9.26 9.24 7.12
N LEU A 92 -8.04 8.76 7.35
CA LEU A 92 -7.74 7.32 7.32
C LEU A 92 -8.41 6.55 8.44
N VAL A 93 -8.42 7.11 9.66
CA VAL A 93 -9.13 6.52 10.82
C VAL A 93 -10.62 6.42 10.53
N GLN A 94 -11.25 7.49 10.05
CA GLN A 94 -12.67 7.48 9.70
C GLN A 94 -12.98 6.46 8.60
N ARG A 95 -12.13 6.39 7.57
CA ARG A 95 -12.27 5.40 6.49
C ARG A 95 -12.18 3.97 7.04
N ALA A 96 -11.21 3.67 7.89
CA ALA A 96 -11.07 2.35 8.51
C ALA A 96 -12.30 1.98 9.34
N LEU A 97 -12.81 2.89 10.18
CA LEU A 97 -14.02 2.68 10.97
C LEU A 97 -15.25 2.41 10.10
N LEU A 98 -15.42 3.16 9.02
CA LEU A 98 -16.53 2.96 8.08
C LEU A 98 -16.43 1.62 7.37
N LEU A 99 -15.25 1.22 6.89
CA LEU A 99 -15.03 -0.08 6.25
C LEU A 99 -15.29 -1.24 7.22
N GLN A 100 -14.86 -1.13 8.47
CA GLN A 100 -15.17 -2.13 9.50
C GLN A 100 -16.68 -2.21 9.77
N LYS A 101 -17.36 -1.08 9.77
CA LYS A 101 -18.82 -1.04 9.94
C LYS A 101 -19.56 -1.67 8.76
N THR A 102 -19.15 -1.36 7.53
CA THR A 102 -19.75 -1.96 6.33
C THR A 102 -19.50 -3.48 6.28
N ALA A 103 -18.31 -3.94 6.66
CA ALA A 103 -18.00 -5.36 6.78
C ALA A 103 -18.89 -6.06 7.83
N ALA A 104 -19.09 -5.44 9.00
CA ALA A 104 -19.98 -5.96 10.05
C ALA A 104 -21.45 -6.06 9.59
N LEU A 105 -21.86 -5.18 8.68
CA LEU A 105 -23.19 -5.19 8.04
C LEU A 105 -23.27 -6.09 6.80
N GLN A 106 -22.17 -6.77 6.45
CA GLN A 106 -22.03 -7.61 5.25
C GLN A 106 -22.29 -6.86 3.93
N LEU A 107 -22.03 -5.55 3.93
CA LEU A 107 -22.11 -4.75 2.71
C LEU A 107 -20.87 -4.97 1.87
N VAL A 108 -21.07 -5.47 0.67
CA VAL A 108 -19.98 -5.75 -0.28
C VAL A 108 -20.33 -5.24 -1.67
N ALA A 109 -19.37 -4.64 -2.35
CA ALA A 109 -19.52 -4.29 -3.74
C ALA A 109 -19.51 -5.56 -4.61
N SER A 110 -20.47 -5.67 -5.54
CA SER A 110 -20.47 -6.78 -6.48
C SER A 110 -19.32 -6.66 -7.50
N GLY A 111 -18.82 -7.79 -8.00
CA GLY A 111 -17.81 -7.79 -9.05
C GLY A 111 -18.22 -7.02 -10.31
N ALA A 112 -19.51 -6.97 -10.60
CA ALA A 112 -20.07 -6.20 -11.72
C ALA A 112 -19.95 -4.68 -11.48
N GLN A 113 -20.30 -4.20 -10.28
CA GLN A 113 -20.16 -2.79 -9.90
C GLN A 113 -18.70 -2.34 -9.96
N VAL A 114 -17.79 -3.15 -9.40
CA VAL A 114 -16.35 -2.85 -9.44
C VAL A 114 -15.84 -2.80 -10.89
N SER A 115 -16.23 -3.74 -11.72
CA SER A 115 -15.82 -3.76 -13.13
C SER A 115 -16.39 -2.55 -13.89
N GLN A 116 -17.64 -2.20 -13.68
CA GLN A 116 -18.26 -1.03 -14.29
C GLN A 116 -17.56 0.26 -13.87
N SER A 117 -17.26 0.43 -12.58
CA SER A 117 -16.52 1.58 -12.06
C SER A 117 -15.15 1.69 -12.73
N ILE A 118 -14.40 0.59 -12.81
CA ILE A 118 -13.08 0.59 -13.45
C ILE A 118 -13.15 0.91 -14.94
N THR A 119 -14.10 0.35 -15.67
CA THR A 119 -14.21 0.59 -17.11
C THR A 119 -14.67 2.00 -17.47
N SER A 120 -15.33 2.72 -16.55
CA SER A 120 -15.75 4.11 -16.73
C SER A 120 -14.64 5.13 -16.52
N ILE A 121 -13.49 4.74 -15.98
CA ILE A 121 -12.36 5.65 -15.74
C ILE A 121 -11.69 5.99 -17.07
N GLU A 122 -11.71 7.25 -17.47
CA GLU A 122 -11.17 7.73 -18.74
C GLU A 122 -9.68 7.39 -18.93
N ALA A 123 -8.88 7.46 -17.85
CA ALA A 123 -7.46 7.09 -17.89
C ALA A 123 -7.20 5.63 -18.33
N PHE A 124 -8.19 4.76 -18.25
CA PHE A 124 -8.12 3.36 -18.66
C PHE A 124 -8.75 3.11 -20.03
N GLN A 125 -9.16 4.18 -20.73
CA GLN A 125 -9.79 4.09 -22.03
C GLN A 125 -8.84 4.49 -23.15
N PHE A 126 -9.04 3.87 -24.32
CA PHE A 126 -8.42 4.25 -25.57
C PHE A 126 -9.53 4.44 -26.60
N ASN A 127 -9.60 5.62 -27.23
CA ASN A 127 -10.67 6.01 -28.15
C ASN A 127 -12.10 5.89 -27.54
N GLY A 128 -12.25 6.13 -26.23
CA GLY A 128 -13.53 6.05 -25.53
C GLY A 128 -13.96 4.65 -25.10
N GLU A 129 -13.13 3.61 -25.35
CA GLU A 129 -13.40 2.24 -24.96
C GLU A 129 -12.35 1.77 -23.93
N PHE A 130 -12.77 0.91 -23.01
CA PHE A 130 -11.86 0.35 -22.01
C PHE A 130 -10.74 -0.45 -22.67
N SER A 131 -9.49 -0.11 -22.32
CA SER A 131 -8.29 -0.80 -22.78
C SER A 131 -7.59 -1.52 -21.63
N PRO A 132 -7.53 -2.87 -21.65
CA PRO A 132 -6.79 -3.63 -20.65
C PRO A 132 -5.31 -3.26 -20.55
N ASP A 133 -4.70 -2.86 -21.66
CA ASP A 133 -3.29 -2.48 -21.69
C ASP A 133 -3.07 -1.08 -21.11
N ALA A 134 -3.96 -0.11 -21.39
CA ALA A 134 -3.95 1.18 -20.74
C ALA A 134 -4.15 1.03 -19.22
N TYR A 135 -5.12 0.21 -18.80
CA TYR A 135 -5.37 -0.08 -17.38
C TYR A 135 -4.13 -0.62 -16.67
N LYS A 136 -3.47 -1.66 -17.24
CA LYS A 136 -2.24 -2.23 -16.66
C LYS A 136 -1.10 -1.22 -16.60
N SER A 137 -0.90 -0.48 -17.69
CA SER A 137 0.18 0.50 -17.81
C SER A 137 0.03 1.66 -16.82
N VAL A 138 -1.17 2.21 -16.72
CA VAL A 138 -1.46 3.32 -15.79
C VAL A 138 -1.27 2.88 -14.34
N LEU A 139 -1.76 1.69 -13.96
CA LEU A 139 -1.59 1.17 -12.61
C LEU A 139 -0.12 0.87 -12.29
N ALA A 140 0.62 0.26 -13.23
CA ALA A 140 2.04 -0.02 -13.04
C ALA A 140 2.83 1.28 -12.82
N ASN A 141 2.56 2.32 -13.60
CA ASN A 141 3.19 3.64 -13.46
C ASN A 141 2.83 4.32 -12.13
N ALA A 142 1.63 4.05 -11.60
CA ALA A 142 1.18 4.56 -10.30
C ALA A 142 1.62 3.68 -9.12
N GLY A 143 2.34 2.57 -9.34
CA GLY A 143 2.79 1.65 -8.30
C GLY A 143 1.67 0.77 -7.71
N TYR A 144 0.55 0.63 -8.43
CA TYR A 144 -0.56 -0.23 -8.01
C TYR A 144 -0.51 -1.59 -8.66
N THR A 145 -0.87 -2.63 -7.89
CA THR A 145 -1.24 -3.93 -8.47
C THR A 145 -2.72 -3.91 -8.86
N LEU A 146 -3.09 -4.73 -9.85
CA LEU A 146 -4.49 -4.88 -10.29
C LEU A 146 -5.42 -5.24 -9.14
N GLU A 147 -5.00 -6.16 -8.27
CA GLU A 147 -5.81 -6.60 -7.13
C GLU A 147 -5.97 -5.50 -6.07
N ARG A 148 -4.89 -4.80 -5.73
CA ARG A 148 -4.93 -3.69 -4.77
C ARG A 148 -5.88 -2.59 -5.26
N PHE A 149 -5.81 -2.25 -6.55
CA PHE A 149 -6.69 -1.25 -7.13
C PHE A 149 -8.15 -1.69 -7.15
N ARG A 150 -8.44 -2.95 -7.54
CA ARG A 150 -9.79 -3.49 -7.51
C ARG A 150 -10.40 -3.50 -6.11
N ARG A 151 -9.59 -3.84 -5.10
CA ARG A 151 -10.03 -3.78 -3.70
C ARG A 151 -10.35 -2.35 -3.28
N ALA A 152 -9.48 -1.39 -3.57
CA ALA A 152 -9.72 0.01 -3.26
C ALA A 152 -11.01 0.53 -3.92
N GLN A 153 -11.28 0.14 -5.19
CA GLN A 153 -12.53 0.48 -5.87
C GLN A 153 -13.76 -0.18 -5.22
N ALA A 154 -13.63 -1.42 -4.74
CA ALA A 154 -14.72 -2.08 -4.01
C ALA A 154 -15.04 -1.35 -2.71
N ASP A 155 -14.01 -0.96 -1.95
CA ASP A 155 -14.13 -0.19 -0.72
C ASP A 155 -14.80 1.17 -0.97
N ASP A 156 -14.39 1.87 -2.03
CA ASP A 156 -14.97 3.17 -2.40
C ASP A 156 -16.45 3.05 -2.77
N ILE A 157 -16.84 2.00 -3.49
CA ILE A 157 -18.24 1.74 -3.86
C ILE A 157 -19.10 1.47 -2.61
N VAL A 158 -18.57 0.76 -1.63
CA VAL A 158 -19.29 0.44 -0.39
C VAL A 158 -19.44 1.66 0.52
N LEU A 159 -18.52 2.63 0.43
CA LEU A 159 -18.53 3.86 1.22
C LEU A 159 -19.31 5.01 0.57
N ALA A 160 -19.68 4.90 -0.71
CA ALA A 160 -20.43 5.91 -1.45
C ALA A 160 -21.93 5.84 -1.17
#